data_df15b3272d1b382ee408d300fe7e6ac1
#
_entry.id   df15b3272d1b382ee408d300fe7e6ac1
#
_cell.length_a   1.000
_cell.length_b   1.000
_cell.length_c   1.000
_cell.angle_alpha   90.00
_cell.angle_beta   90.00
_cell.angle_gamma   90.00
#
_symmetry.space_group_name_H-M   'P 1'
#
loop_
_entity.id
_entity.type
_entity.pdbx_description
1 polymer ?
#
loop_
_entity_poly.entity_id
_entity_poly.type
_entity_poly.pdbx_seq_one_letter_code
_entity_poly.pdbx_strand_id
1 'polypeptide(L)'
;KKILYHERKTDEALLNQNFRVSLLSALKKFKLKPDNLVILTPEYPKKKAFYIEQALNKMNLHNLDKVISTTYDVDHNFYQYTKNGIKLISNDNQKLLKYEKKLILKETGGIVIFNLNSLKKNSIKKISNIIIDENSAFKI
;
A
#
# COMPACT_ATOMS: atom_id res chain seq x y z
N LYS A 1 -0.45 -23.60 -12.48
CA LYS A 1 0.40 -22.38 -12.51
C LYS A 1 1.68 -22.68 -11.75
N LYS A 2 2.84 -22.31 -12.31
CA LYS A 2 4.15 -22.53 -11.67
C LYS A 2 4.44 -21.39 -10.70
N ILE A 3 4.75 -21.72 -9.45
CA ILE A 3 5.24 -20.76 -8.46
C ILE A 3 6.74 -20.57 -8.72
N LEU A 4 7.17 -19.33 -8.82
CA LEU A 4 8.57 -18.97 -9.00
C LEU A 4 9.13 -18.45 -7.66
N TYR A 5 10.33 -18.89 -7.30
CA TYR A 5 11.00 -18.48 -6.08
C TYR A 5 12.20 -17.56 -6.41
N HIS A 6 12.25 -16.42 -5.73
CA HIS A 6 13.36 -15.48 -5.80
C HIS A 6 13.96 -15.24 -4.43
N GLU A 7 15.15 -15.72 -4.23
CA GLU A 7 15.96 -15.41 -3.05
C GLU A 7 16.61 -14.03 -3.24
N ARG A 8 16.41 -13.15 -2.28
CA ARG A 8 17.06 -11.84 -2.27
C ARG A 8 18.50 -11.99 -1.81
N LYS A 9 19.40 -11.23 -2.41
CA LYS A 9 20.77 -11.12 -1.92
C LYS A 9 20.77 -10.48 -0.53
N THR A 10 21.79 -10.73 0.27
CA THR A 10 21.92 -10.23 1.64
C THR A 10 21.81 -8.70 1.70
N ASP A 11 22.44 -7.99 0.78
CA ASP A 11 22.37 -6.54 0.64
C ASP A 11 20.98 -6.02 0.25
N GLU A 12 20.24 -6.78 -0.56
CA GLU A 12 18.83 -6.47 -0.91
C GLU A 12 17.85 -6.81 0.23
N ALA A 13 18.25 -7.67 1.16
CA ALA A 13 17.42 -8.15 2.27
C ALA A 13 17.49 -7.26 3.52
N LEU A 14 18.41 -6.33 3.60
CA LEU A 14 18.53 -5.40 4.72
C LEU A 14 17.27 -4.54 4.87
N LEU A 15 16.87 -4.30 6.12
CA LEU A 15 15.63 -3.58 6.46
C LEU A 15 15.54 -2.17 5.85
N ASN A 16 16.69 -1.54 5.62
CA ASN A 16 16.77 -0.17 5.09
C ASN A 16 16.83 -0.12 3.56
N GLN A 17 16.82 -1.26 2.87
CA GLN A 17 16.88 -1.29 1.41
C GLN A 17 15.51 -1.06 0.78
N ASN A 18 15.52 -0.33 -0.31
CA ASN A 18 14.31 -0.04 -1.06
C ASN A 18 13.77 -1.34 -1.70
N PHE A 19 12.61 -1.78 -1.26
CA PHE A 19 11.91 -2.96 -1.76
C PHE A 19 11.76 -2.99 -3.30
N ARG A 20 11.72 -1.82 -3.93
CA ARG A 20 11.71 -1.67 -5.38
C ARG A 20 12.88 -2.39 -6.06
N VAL A 21 14.09 -2.33 -5.49
CA VAL A 21 15.28 -2.98 -6.06
C VAL A 21 15.07 -4.50 -6.13
N SER A 22 14.62 -5.11 -5.04
CA SER A 22 14.32 -6.55 -4.98
C SER A 22 13.24 -6.97 -5.98
N LEU A 23 12.18 -6.15 -6.14
CA LEU A 23 11.12 -6.42 -7.11
C LEU A 23 11.64 -6.40 -8.56
N LEU A 24 12.40 -5.37 -8.90
CA LEU A 24 12.97 -5.24 -10.25
C LEU A 24 13.99 -6.35 -10.54
N SER A 25 14.78 -6.75 -9.55
CA SER A 25 15.71 -7.89 -9.63
C SER A 25 14.96 -9.20 -9.92
N ALA A 26 13.89 -9.48 -9.18
CA ALA A 26 13.03 -10.65 -9.40
C ALA A 26 12.42 -10.66 -10.81
N LEU A 27 11.85 -9.55 -11.26
CA LEU A 27 11.26 -9.43 -12.59
C LEU A 27 12.30 -9.67 -13.70
N LYS A 28 13.51 -9.15 -13.53
CA LYS A 28 14.64 -9.37 -14.47
C LYS A 28 15.05 -10.84 -14.50
N LYS A 29 15.22 -11.47 -13.33
CA LYS A 29 15.59 -12.90 -13.21
C LYS A 29 14.59 -13.81 -13.94
N PHE A 30 13.29 -13.54 -13.78
CA PHE A 30 12.25 -14.35 -14.40
C PHE A 30 11.84 -13.87 -15.80
N LYS A 31 12.48 -12.84 -16.35
CA LYS A 31 12.18 -12.25 -17.66
C LYS A 31 10.71 -11.82 -17.81
N LEU A 32 10.09 -11.36 -16.72
CA LEU A 32 8.71 -10.94 -16.68
C LEU A 32 8.59 -9.45 -17.03
N LYS A 33 7.57 -9.11 -17.84
CA LYS A 33 7.26 -7.74 -18.26
C LYS A 33 5.75 -7.48 -18.11
N PRO A 34 5.20 -7.54 -16.89
CA PRO A 34 3.79 -7.22 -16.66
C PRO A 34 3.54 -5.72 -16.78
N ASP A 35 2.32 -5.31 -17.06
CA ASP A 35 1.90 -3.90 -17.01
C ASP A 35 1.78 -3.44 -15.56
N ASN A 36 1.18 -4.28 -14.73
CA ASN A 36 0.95 -4.02 -13.31
C ASN A 36 1.56 -5.10 -12.43
N LEU A 37 2.07 -4.71 -11.28
CA LEU A 37 2.65 -5.58 -10.28
C LEU A 37 1.81 -5.56 -9.01
N VAL A 38 1.20 -6.70 -8.68
CA VAL A 38 0.42 -6.87 -7.45
C VAL A 38 1.31 -7.45 -6.37
N ILE A 39 1.40 -6.76 -5.25
CA ILE A 39 2.15 -7.19 -4.07
C ILE A 39 1.15 -7.56 -2.98
N LEU A 40 1.25 -8.77 -2.50
CA LEU A 40 0.44 -9.30 -1.40
C LEU A 40 1.36 -9.68 -0.25
N THR A 41 1.18 -9.05 0.90
CA THR A 41 1.97 -9.37 2.08
C THR A 41 1.35 -10.55 2.83
N PRO A 42 2.14 -11.54 3.28
CA PRO A 42 1.62 -12.72 3.98
C PRO A 42 0.97 -12.40 5.34
N GLU A 43 1.34 -11.29 5.93
CA GLU A 43 0.81 -10.83 7.22
C GLU A 43 -0.71 -10.56 7.22
N TYR A 44 -1.34 -10.53 6.04
CA TYR A 44 -2.78 -10.32 5.87
C TYR A 44 -3.41 -11.53 5.18
N PRO A 45 -3.67 -12.63 5.89
CA PRO A 45 -4.08 -13.90 5.27
C PRO A 45 -5.51 -13.89 4.72
N LYS A 46 -6.39 -13.03 5.21
CA LYS A 46 -7.81 -12.99 4.84
C LYS A 46 -8.13 -12.07 3.66
N LYS A 47 -7.15 -11.80 2.78
CA LYS A 47 -7.37 -11.00 1.58
C LYS A 47 -8.35 -11.69 0.63
N LYS A 48 -9.33 -10.94 0.14
CA LYS A 48 -10.31 -11.41 -0.85
C LYS A 48 -9.85 -11.05 -2.27
N ALA A 49 -10.01 -11.98 -3.22
CA ALA A 49 -9.68 -11.76 -4.63
C ALA A 49 -10.42 -10.55 -5.22
N PHE A 50 -11.66 -10.33 -4.80
CA PHE A 50 -12.48 -9.19 -5.20
C PHE A 50 -11.76 -7.83 -5.01
N TYR A 51 -11.05 -7.64 -3.89
CA TYR A 51 -10.32 -6.39 -3.66
C TYR A 51 -9.14 -6.21 -4.60
N ILE A 52 -8.49 -7.31 -5.00
CA ILE A 52 -7.40 -7.26 -5.99
C ILE A 52 -7.95 -6.83 -7.35
N GLU A 53 -9.08 -7.41 -7.77
CA GLU A 53 -9.76 -7.07 -9.01
C GLU A 53 -10.23 -5.60 -9.01
N GLN A 54 -10.84 -5.15 -7.91
CA GLN A 54 -11.27 -3.76 -7.74
C GLN A 54 -10.09 -2.79 -7.86
N ALA A 55 -8.95 -3.12 -7.24
CA ALA A 55 -7.76 -2.28 -7.30
C ALA A 55 -7.14 -2.23 -8.70
N LEU A 56 -7.10 -3.36 -9.42
CA LEU A 56 -6.63 -3.42 -10.80
C LEU A 56 -7.55 -2.64 -11.74
N ASN A 57 -8.86 -2.79 -11.61
CA ASN A 57 -9.84 -2.05 -12.40
C ASN A 57 -9.69 -0.53 -12.18
N LYS A 58 -9.56 -0.11 -10.91
CA LYS A 58 -9.35 1.30 -10.58
C LYS A 58 -8.03 1.84 -11.15
N MET A 59 -6.95 1.06 -11.07
CA MET A 59 -5.66 1.42 -11.64
C MET A 59 -5.75 1.66 -13.15
N ASN A 60 -6.39 0.74 -13.87
CA ASN A 60 -6.50 0.82 -15.33
C ASN A 60 -7.45 1.97 -15.77
N LEU A 61 -8.60 2.11 -15.09
CA LEU A 61 -9.60 3.13 -15.43
C LEU A 61 -9.06 4.54 -15.28
N HIS A 62 -8.25 4.79 -14.25
CA HIS A 62 -7.75 6.14 -13.93
C HIS A 62 -6.27 6.34 -14.28
N ASN A 63 -5.63 5.39 -14.95
CA ASN A 63 -4.20 5.43 -15.30
C ASN A 63 -3.33 5.82 -14.10
N LEU A 64 -3.48 5.07 -12.99
CA LEU A 64 -2.80 5.32 -11.74
C LEU A 64 -1.39 4.71 -11.73
N ASP A 65 -0.49 5.29 -10.94
CA ASP A 65 0.86 4.77 -10.72
C ASP A 65 0.90 3.75 -9.57
N LYS A 66 0.05 3.96 -8.54
CA LYS A 66 -0.02 3.10 -7.35
C LYS A 66 -1.45 3.05 -6.82
N VAL A 67 -1.88 1.86 -6.40
CA VAL A 67 -3.10 1.66 -5.61
C VAL A 67 -2.75 0.90 -4.35
N ILE A 68 -3.29 1.35 -3.21
CA ILE A 68 -3.06 0.75 -1.89
C ILE A 68 -4.38 0.32 -1.26
N SER A 69 -4.33 -0.70 -0.41
CA SER A 69 -5.46 -1.06 0.43
C SER A 69 -5.48 -0.21 1.71
N THR A 70 -6.65 0.29 2.03
CA THR A 70 -6.90 1.12 3.23
C THR A 70 -8.12 0.63 3.97
N THR A 71 -8.21 0.99 5.23
CA THR A 71 -9.43 0.90 6.05
C THR A 71 -9.71 2.27 6.66
N TYR A 72 -10.94 2.47 7.13
CA TYR A 72 -11.26 3.66 7.89
C TYR A 72 -10.64 3.58 9.29
N ASP A 73 -10.09 4.69 9.73
CA ASP A 73 -9.66 4.88 11.10
C ASP A 73 -10.50 6.01 11.72
N VAL A 74 -11.44 5.63 12.56
CA VAL A 74 -12.38 6.57 13.21
C VAL A 74 -12.03 6.81 14.68
N ASP A 75 -11.16 6.01 15.26
CA ASP A 75 -10.93 5.97 16.70
C ASP A 75 -9.60 6.60 17.15
N HIS A 76 -8.67 6.83 16.22
CA HIS A 76 -7.34 7.30 16.57
C HIS A 76 -7.11 8.77 16.24
N ASN A 77 -6.42 9.47 17.13
CA ASN A 77 -5.87 10.79 16.88
C ASN A 77 -4.39 10.62 16.51
N PHE A 78 -3.99 11.18 15.38
CA PHE A 78 -2.60 11.13 14.93
C PHE A 78 -1.88 12.42 15.31
N TYR A 79 -0.69 12.27 15.89
CA TYR A 79 0.15 13.38 16.32
C TYR A 79 1.50 13.31 15.60
N GLN A 80 2.05 14.47 15.29
CA GLN A 80 3.38 14.63 14.75
C GLN A 80 4.30 15.24 15.81
N TYR A 81 5.50 14.72 15.96
CA TYR A 81 6.54 15.39 16.73
C TYR A 81 7.01 16.66 16.05
N THR A 82 7.07 17.75 16.79
CA THR A 82 7.60 19.02 16.36
C THR A 82 8.65 19.49 17.34
N LYS A 83 9.40 20.55 17.00
CA LYS A 83 10.40 21.15 17.91
C LYS A 83 9.79 21.63 19.23
N ASN A 84 8.48 21.94 19.26
CA ASN A 84 7.76 22.48 20.41
C ASN A 84 6.86 21.42 21.09
N GLY A 85 7.06 20.12 20.82
CA GLY A 85 6.24 19.03 21.36
C GLY A 85 5.43 18.31 20.30
N ILE A 86 4.27 17.74 20.67
CA ILE A 86 3.40 17.00 19.74
C ILE A 86 2.30 17.92 19.18
N LYS A 87 2.02 17.79 17.89
CA LYS A 87 0.93 18.49 17.19
C LYS A 87 -0.03 17.48 16.58
N LEU A 88 -1.34 17.70 16.76
CA LEU A 88 -2.37 16.88 16.11
C LEU A 88 -2.32 17.08 14.59
N ILE A 89 -2.27 15.98 13.82
CA ILE A 89 -2.20 16.03 12.36
C ILE A 89 -3.56 16.40 11.76
N SER A 90 -4.66 15.95 12.37
CA SER A 90 -6.01 16.31 11.97
C SER A 90 -6.41 17.65 12.61
N ASN A 91 -6.22 18.75 11.91
CA ASN A 91 -6.26 20.10 12.49
C ASN A 91 -7.62 20.64 12.94
N ASP A 92 -8.76 20.05 12.56
CA ASP A 92 -10.03 20.78 12.70
C ASP A 92 -11.02 20.21 13.72
N ASN A 93 -10.68 19.18 14.48
CA ASN A 93 -11.72 18.35 15.06
C ASN A 93 -11.66 18.10 16.58
N GLN A 94 -10.94 18.90 17.35
CA GLN A 94 -10.87 18.72 18.82
C GLN A 94 -12.22 18.92 19.52
N LYS A 95 -13.18 19.61 18.89
CA LYS A 95 -14.53 19.88 19.43
C LYS A 95 -15.65 19.11 18.74
N LEU A 96 -15.34 18.32 17.71
CA LEU A 96 -16.36 17.60 16.95
C LEU A 96 -16.70 16.26 17.60
N LEU A 97 -17.97 15.91 17.56
CA LEU A 97 -18.44 14.58 17.94
C LEU A 97 -17.82 13.52 17.01
N LYS A 98 -17.73 12.26 17.48
CA LYS A 98 -17.11 11.14 16.74
C LYS A 98 -17.58 11.05 15.29
N TYR A 99 -18.86 11.32 15.03
CA TYR A 99 -19.48 11.25 13.69
C TYR A 99 -19.24 12.47 12.81
N GLU A 100 -18.74 13.56 13.37
CA GLU A 100 -18.44 14.81 12.65
C GLU A 100 -16.97 14.89 12.24
N LYS A 101 -16.12 13.96 12.73
CA LYS A 101 -14.71 13.91 12.39
C LYS A 101 -14.52 13.50 10.92
N LYS A 102 -13.58 14.15 10.24
CA LYS A 102 -13.16 13.73 8.91
C LYS A 102 -12.65 12.30 8.97
N LEU A 103 -13.13 11.46 8.06
CA LEU A 103 -12.68 10.08 7.95
C LEU A 103 -11.18 10.06 7.56
N ILE A 104 -10.39 9.41 8.39
CA ILE A 104 -8.97 9.17 8.12
C ILE A 104 -8.83 7.77 7.54
N LEU A 105 -8.04 7.64 6.48
CA LEU A 105 -7.71 6.36 5.87
C LEU A 105 -6.37 5.87 6.42
N LYS A 106 -6.39 4.64 6.93
CA LYS A 106 -5.19 3.94 7.38
C LYS A 106 -4.75 2.95 6.31
N GLU A 107 -3.51 3.06 5.81
CA GLU A 107 -2.93 2.05 4.92
C GLU A 107 -2.76 0.74 5.68
N THR A 108 -3.26 -0.35 5.11
CA THR A 108 -3.15 -1.68 5.72
C THR A 108 -1.91 -2.43 5.25
N GLY A 109 -1.37 -2.10 4.09
CA GLY A 109 -0.23 -2.80 3.50
C GLY A 109 -0.55 -4.20 2.94
N GLY A 110 -1.80 -4.67 3.06
CA GLY A 110 -2.19 -6.01 2.62
C GLY A 110 -2.15 -6.20 1.11
N ILE A 111 -2.58 -5.18 0.35
CA ILE A 111 -2.62 -5.15 -1.11
C ILE A 111 -1.99 -3.85 -1.57
N VAL A 112 -0.96 -3.95 -2.39
CA VAL A 112 -0.33 -2.80 -3.05
C VAL A 112 -0.14 -3.13 -4.52
N ILE A 113 -0.59 -2.26 -5.42
CA ILE A 113 -0.43 -2.44 -6.85
C ILE A 113 0.38 -1.28 -7.41
N PHE A 114 1.36 -1.58 -8.24
CA PHE A 114 2.16 -0.60 -8.96
C PHE A 114 2.02 -0.77 -10.47
N ASN A 115 1.94 0.34 -11.18
CA ASN A 115 2.25 0.37 -12.59
C ASN A 115 3.77 0.15 -12.76
N LEU A 116 4.15 -0.82 -13.59
CA LEU A 116 5.56 -1.20 -13.71
C LEU A 116 6.43 -0.09 -14.29
N ASN A 117 5.90 0.71 -15.22
CA ASN A 117 6.66 1.81 -15.84
C ASN A 117 6.95 2.92 -14.81
N SER A 118 5.95 3.29 -14.01
CA SER A 118 6.11 4.27 -12.93
C SER A 118 7.06 3.77 -11.84
N LEU A 119 6.99 2.48 -11.51
CA LEU A 119 7.93 1.84 -10.59
C LEU A 119 9.36 1.87 -11.13
N LYS A 120 9.60 1.54 -12.41
CA LYS A 120 10.92 1.58 -13.04
C LYS A 120 11.51 2.99 -13.09
N LYS A 121 10.71 3.99 -13.41
CA LYS A 121 11.13 5.40 -13.46
C LYS A 121 11.31 6.03 -12.09
N ASN A 122 10.93 5.34 -11.00
CA ASN A 122 10.85 5.88 -9.65
C ASN A 122 10.01 7.17 -9.56
N SER A 123 8.96 7.24 -10.37
CA SER A 123 8.07 8.40 -10.47
C SER A 123 6.64 7.96 -10.22
N ILE A 124 6.23 8.02 -8.94
CA ILE A 124 4.88 7.68 -8.49
C ILE A 124 4.20 9.00 -8.13
N LYS A 125 3.28 9.46 -8.98
CA LYS A 125 2.57 10.74 -8.82
C LYS A 125 1.09 10.54 -8.53
N LYS A 126 0.45 9.61 -9.25
CA LYS A 126 -0.99 9.35 -9.14
C LYS A 126 -1.23 8.14 -8.24
N ILE A 127 -1.60 8.40 -7.00
CA ILE A 127 -1.87 7.37 -6.00
C ILE A 127 -3.36 7.37 -5.67
N SER A 128 -3.96 6.20 -5.56
CA SER A 128 -5.31 6.02 -5.05
C SER A 128 -5.38 4.83 -4.10
N ASN A 129 -6.55 4.60 -3.54
CA ASN A 129 -6.78 3.52 -2.60
C ASN A 129 -8.03 2.72 -2.95
N ILE A 130 -8.12 1.52 -2.38
CA ILE A 130 -9.36 0.77 -2.21
C ILE A 130 -9.63 0.63 -0.72
N ILE A 131 -10.90 0.62 -0.35
CA ILE A 131 -11.33 0.39 1.03
C ILE A 131 -11.61 -1.10 1.18
N ILE A 132 -11.00 -1.72 2.17
CA ILE A 132 -11.20 -3.14 2.49
C ILE A 132 -11.89 -3.28 3.84
N ASP A 133 -12.61 -4.38 4.05
CA ASP A 133 -13.26 -4.69 5.33
C ASP A 133 -12.23 -5.01 6.43
N GLU A 134 -12.65 -4.89 7.69
CA GLU A 134 -11.80 -5.10 8.87
C GLU A 134 -11.20 -6.50 8.91
N ASN A 135 -11.95 -7.53 8.51
CA ASN A 135 -11.45 -8.90 8.47
C ASN A 135 -10.30 -9.06 7.47
N SER A 136 -10.42 -8.42 6.30
CA SER A 136 -9.37 -8.42 5.27
C SER A 136 -8.19 -7.54 5.65
N ALA A 137 -8.40 -6.56 6.53
CA ALA A 137 -7.37 -5.69 7.11
C ALA A 137 -6.69 -6.30 8.34
N PHE A 138 -7.15 -7.46 8.81
CA PHE A 138 -6.58 -8.12 9.99
C PHE A 138 -5.15 -8.60 9.72
N LYS A 139 -4.24 -8.14 10.54
CA LYS A 139 -2.82 -8.48 10.51
C LYS A 139 -2.52 -9.50 11.61
N ILE A 140 -1.78 -10.57 11.27
CA ILE A 140 -1.22 -11.55 12.22
C ILE A 140 0.22 -11.21 12.60
#